data_dc65fa6c394d244d778a85f54a41588a
#
_entry.id   dc65fa6c394d244d778a85f54a41588a
#
_cell.length_a   1.000
_cell.length_b   1.000
_cell.length_c   1.000
_cell.angle_alpha   90.00
_cell.angle_beta   90.00
_cell.angle_gamma   90.00
#
_symmetry.space_group_name_H-M   'P 1'
#
loop_
_entity.id
_entity.type
_entity.pdbx_description
1 polymer ?
#
loop_
_entity_poly.entity_id
_entity_poly.type
_entity_poly.pdbx_seq_one_letter_code
_entity_poly.pdbx_strand_id
1 'polypeptide(L)'
;MGLVKKIKYTISAIKLIPYKILYGNRLNIGKQINIGSKTKIVVTKCGKIEIANDFESKRFCYLSVQSGCMIIGQHCFMNQNVSVTCLKQIEIGVNCIIANNVVMVDHDHDTVNGGFVSAPIK
;
A
#
# COMPACT_ATOMS: atom_id res chain seq x y z
N MET A 1 -11.86 -22.84 4.03
CA MET A 1 -10.72 -22.01 4.43
C MET A 1 -10.07 -22.62 5.67
N GLY A 2 -8.75 -22.75 5.66
CA GLY A 2 -8.04 -23.31 6.77
C GLY A 2 -8.02 -22.41 8.00
N LEU A 3 -7.89 -23.02 9.18
CA LEU A 3 -7.85 -22.29 10.43
C LEU A 3 -6.71 -21.27 10.47
N VAL A 4 -5.53 -21.62 9.96
CA VAL A 4 -4.38 -20.73 9.92
C VAL A 4 -4.68 -19.46 9.13
N LYS A 5 -5.33 -19.58 7.98
CA LYS A 5 -5.72 -18.43 7.17
C LYS A 5 -6.72 -17.55 7.91
N LYS A 6 -7.71 -18.16 8.58
CA LYS A 6 -8.69 -17.39 9.36
C LYS A 6 -8.01 -16.59 10.46
N ILE A 7 -7.04 -17.20 11.14
CA ILE A 7 -6.29 -16.51 12.19
C ILE A 7 -5.51 -15.34 11.61
N LYS A 8 -4.83 -15.53 10.47
CA LYS A 8 -4.07 -14.47 9.81
C LYS A 8 -4.97 -13.31 9.41
N TYR A 9 -6.13 -13.60 8.83
CA TYR A 9 -7.06 -12.55 8.44
C TYR A 9 -7.59 -11.79 9.66
N THR A 10 -7.87 -12.49 10.75
CA THR A 10 -8.35 -11.86 11.99
C THR A 10 -7.27 -10.96 12.58
N ILE A 11 -6.03 -11.43 12.63
CA ILE A 11 -4.92 -10.63 13.16
C ILE A 11 -4.72 -9.38 12.29
N SER A 12 -4.79 -9.53 10.97
CA SER A 12 -4.65 -8.40 10.07
C SER A 12 -5.78 -7.40 10.25
N ALA A 13 -7.01 -7.86 10.42
CA ALA A 13 -8.15 -6.98 10.66
C ALA A 13 -7.94 -6.17 11.93
N ILE A 14 -7.42 -6.80 12.98
CA ILE A 14 -7.14 -6.10 14.24
C ILE A 14 -6.03 -5.06 14.04
N LYS A 15 -4.97 -5.41 13.32
CA LYS A 15 -3.87 -4.49 13.03
C LYS A 15 -4.33 -3.28 12.24
N LEU A 16 -5.34 -3.44 11.40
CA LEU A 16 -5.83 -2.36 10.55
C LEU A 16 -6.81 -1.42 11.26
N ILE A 17 -7.33 -1.80 12.42
CA ILE A 17 -8.29 -0.97 13.15
C ILE A 17 -7.75 0.44 13.41
N PRO A 18 -6.53 0.63 13.95
CA PRO A 18 -6.02 1.98 14.17
C PRO A 18 -5.97 2.82 12.91
N TYR A 19 -5.59 2.22 11.79
CA TYR A 19 -5.53 2.93 10.51
C TYR A 19 -6.93 3.32 10.04
N LYS A 20 -7.91 2.44 10.18
CA LYS A 20 -9.28 2.74 9.80
C LYS A 20 -9.87 3.85 10.65
N ILE A 21 -9.57 3.88 11.94
CA ILE A 21 -10.02 4.94 12.83
C ILE A 21 -9.35 6.27 12.44
N LEU A 22 -8.05 6.23 12.18
CA LEU A 22 -7.28 7.44 11.87
C LEU A 22 -7.69 8.06 10.53
N TYR A 23 -7.88 7.22 9.51
CA TYR A 23 -8.08 7.71 8.14
C TYR A 23 -9.55 7.69 7.69
N GLY A 24 -10.40 6.95 8.39
CA GLY A 24 -11.81 6.88 8.05
C GLY A 24 -12.05 6.39 6.63
N ASN A 25 -12.89 7.10 5.89
CA ASN A 25 -13.24 6.70 4.53
C ASN A 25 -12.16 6.99 3.48
N ARG A 26 -11.02 7.52 3.91
CA ARG A 26 -9.86 7.66 3.02
C ARG A 26 -9.07 6.36 2.90
N LEU A 27 -9.41 5.36 3.68
CA LEU A 27 -8.78 4.04 3.63
C LEU A 27 -9.87 2.99 3.50
N ASN A 28 -10.03 2.44 2.29
CA ASN A 28 -11.03 1.43 2.01
C ASN A 28 -10.33 0.09 1.80
N ILE A 29 -10.67 -0.87 2.64
CA ILE A 29 -10.01 -2.18 2.65
C ILE A 29 -11.07 -3.25 2.48
N GLY A 30 -10.85 -4.15 1.53
CA GLY A 30 -11.75 -5.26 1.27
C GLY A 30 -11.64 -6.37 2.30
N LYS A 31 -12.05 -7.57 1.90
CA LYS A 31 -12.08 -8.75 2.75
C LYS A 31 -10.92 -9.67 2.47
N GLN A 32 -10.61 -10.53 3.44
CA GLN A 32 -9.55 -11.54 3.31
C GLN A 32 -8.18 -10.89 3.07
N ILE A 33 -7.87 -9.94 3.93
CA ILE A 33 -6.62 -9.19 3.85
C ILE A 33 -5.61 -9.79 4.82
N ASN A 34 -4.40 -10.01 4.34
CA ASN A 34 -3.30 -10.51 5.17
C ASN A 34 -2.14 -9.53 5.09
N ILE A 35 -1.92 -8.79 6.18
CA ILE A 35 -0.88 -7.77 6.25
C ILE A 35 0.27 -8.30 7.09
N GLY A 36 1.47 -8.28 6.53
CA GLY A 36 2.66 -8.71 7.24
C GLY A 36 3.07 -7.78 8.37
N SER A 37 3.90 -8.27 9.26
CA SER A 37 4.37 -7.49 10.40
C SER A 37 5.18 -6.27 9.94
N LYS A 38 5.14 -5.20 10.73
CA LYS A 38 5.89 -3.96 10.49
C LYS A 38 5.57 -3.33 9.12
N THR A 39 4.39 -3.59 8.61
CA THR A 39 3.86 -2.92 7.42
C THR A 39 3.17 -1.64 7.88
N LYS A 40 3.42 -0.54 7.16
CA LYS A 40 2.87 0.76 7.51
C LYS A 40 2.02 1.31 6.39
N ILE A 41 0.94 1.99 6.78
CA ILE A 41 0.06 2.68 5.86
C ILE A 41 -0.03 4.14 6.29
N VAL A 42 0.31 5.05 5.39
CA VAL A 42 0.29 6.48 5.68
C VAL A 42 -0.56 7.18 4.64
N VAL A 43 -1.57 7.91 5.10
CA VAL A 43 -2.43 8.71 4.23
C VAL A 43 -2.43 10.13 4.77
N THR A 44 -1.97 11.08 3.96
CA THR A 44 -1.91 12.47 4.38
C THR A 44 -2.72 13.34 3.43
N LYS A 45 -3.04 14.55 3.90
CA LYS A 45 -3.84 15.51 3.15
C LYS A 45 -5.15 14.88 2.71
N CYS A 46 -5.52 14.99 1.44
CA CYS A 46 -6.75 14.39 0.93
C CYS A 46 -6.49 13.09 0.17
N GLY A 47 -5.39 12.42 0.47
CA GLY A 47 -5.06 11.14 -0.16
C GLY A 47 -6.03 10.03 0.19
N LYS A 48 -6.09 9.03 -0.67
CA LYS A 48 -6.95 7.85 -0.49
C LYS A 48 -6.20 6.59 -0.88
N ILE A 49 -6.51 5.50 -0.18
CA ILE A 49 -6.03 4.16 -0.53
C ILE A 49 -7.24 3.24 -0.61
N GLU A 50 -7.32 2.48 -1.69
CA GLU A 50 -8.31 1.44 -1.85
C GLU A 50 -7.60 0.11 -2.08
N ILE A 51 -7.88 -0.86 -1.21
CA ILE A 51 -7.31 -2.21 -1.30
C ILE A 51 -8.47 -3.18 -1.48
N ALA A 52 -8.49 -3.87 -2.62
CA ALA A 52 -9.55 -4.82 -2.92
C ALA A 52 -9.35 -6.13 -2.15
N ASN A 53 -10.24 -7.09 -2.39
CA ASN A 53 -10.25 -8.36 -1.66
C ASN A 53 -9.01 -9.20 -1.95
N ASP A 54 -8.65 -10.06 -1.01
CA ASP A 54 -7.58 -11.05 -1.16
C ASP A 54 -6.22 -10.42 -1.40
N PHE A 55 -5.93 -9.35 -0.68
CA PHE A 55 -4.61 -8.73 -0.72
C PHE A 55 -3.74 -9.35 0.36
N GLU A 56 -2.51 -9.67 -0.02
CA GLU A 56 -1.51 -10.16 0.93
C GLU A 56 -0.23 -9.36 0.78
N SER A 57 0.31 -8.89 1.91
CA SER A 57 1.65 -8.33 1.94
C SER A 57 2.48 -9.07 2.96
N LYS A 58 3.76 -9.24 2.64
CA LYS A 58 4.73 -9.73 3.61
C LYS A 58 5.18 -8.57 4.49
N ARG A 59 6.16 -8.80 5.34
CA ARG A 59 6.60 -7.83 6.33
C ARG A 59 7.34 -6.65 5.71
N PHE A 60 7.39 -5.56 6.43
CA PHE A 60 8.14 -4.35 6.08
C PHE A 60 7.66 -3.66 4.80
N CYS A 61 6.40 -3.80 4.45
CA CYS A 61 5.84 -3.05 3.34
C CYS A 61 5.44 -1.65 3.79
N TYR A 62 5.45 -0.71 2.86
CA TYR A 62 5.12 0.67 3.16
C TYR A 62 4.22 1.22 2.05
N LEU A 63 3.02 1.60 2.42
CA LEU A 63 2.04 2.18 1.49
C LEU A 63 1.77 3.61 1.92
N SER A 64 2.11 4.56 1.08
CA SER A 64 2.00 5.98 1.44
C SER A 64 1.32 6.75 0.32
N VAL A 65 0.31 7.55 0.68
CA VAL A 65 -0.36 8.46 -0.24
C VAL A 65 -0.38 9.84 0.39
N GLN A 66 0.07 10.86 -0.35
CA GLN A 66 0.03 12.23 0.15
C GLN A 66 -1.27 12.94 -0.23
N SER A 67 -1.54 13.08 -1.51
CA SER A 67 -2.71 13.84 -1.94
C SER A 67 -3.43 13.18 -3.10
N GLY A 68 -2.99 12.01 -3.52
CA GLY A 68 -3.55 11.30 -4.65
C GLY A 68 -4.37 10.10 -4.25
N CYS A 69 -4.43 9.13 -5.13
CA CYS A 69 -5.18 7.91 -4.92
C CYS A 69 -4.34 6.70 -5.29
N MET A 70 -4.28 5.74 -4.38
CA MET A 70 -3.65 4.45 -4.63
C MET A 70 -4.73 3.38 -4.65
N ILE A 71 -4.79 2.62 -5.73
CA ILE A 71 -5.77 1.55 -5.89
C ILE A 71 -5.02 0.24 -6.10
N ILE A 72 -5.33 -0.75 -5.27
CA ILE A 72 -4.76 -2.09 -5.38
C ILE A 72 -5.89 -3.05 -5.70
N GLY A 73 -5.79 -3.71 -6.85
CA GLY A 73 -6.82 -4.63 -7.33
C GLY A 73 -6.87 -5.93 -6.55
N GLN A 74 -7.83 -6.78 -6.88
CA GLN A 74 -8.05 -8.07 -6.21
C GLN A 74 -6.90 -9.03 -6.44
N HIS A 75 -6.68 -9.91 -5.47
CA HIS A 75 -5.71 -11.01 -5.57
C HIS A 75 -4.30 -10.53 -5.84
N CYS A 76 -3.91 -9.44 -5.21
CA CYS A 76 -2.55 -8.92 -5.32
C CYS A 76 -1.69 -9.42 -4.17
N PHE A 77 -0.43 -9.62 -4.46
CA PHE A 77 0.56 -10.06 -3.48
C PHE A 77 1.78 -9.16 -3.55
N MET A 78 2.20 -8.65 -2.40
CA MET A 78 3.45 -7.93 -2.25
C MET A 78 4.39 -8.74 -1.39
N ASN A 79 5.58 -9.02 -1.91
CA ASN A 79 6.60 -9.68 -1.12
C ASN A 79 7.16 -8.68 -0.10
N GLN A 80 8.15 -9.07 0.66
CA GLN A 80 8.64 -8.22 1.76
C GLN A 80 9.39 -6.99 1.24
N ASN A 81 9.34 -5.94 2.04
CA ASN A 81 10.09 -4.71 1.81
C ASN A 81 9.70 -4.00 0.51
N VAL A 82 8.42 -4.00 0.17
CA VAL A 82 7.88 -3.25 -0.96
C VAL A 82 7.41 -1.89 -0.47
N SER A 83 7.80 -0.85 -1.18
CA SER A 83 7.42 0.52 -0.84
C SER A 83 6.68 1.15 -2.02
N VAL A 84 5.49 1.65 -1.75
CA VAL A 84 4.67 2.34 -2.75
C VAL A 84 4.35 3.73 -2.23
N THR A 85 4.84 4.74 -2.91
CA THR A 85 4.61 6.14 -2.51
C THR A 85 3.89 6.85 -3.63
N CYS A 86 2.69 7.31 -3.34
CA CYS A 86 1.79 7.90 -4.31
C CYS A 86 1.57 9.38 -4.01
N LEU A 87 1.79 10.23 -5.00
CA LEU A 87 1.49 11.65 -4.91
C LEU A 87 0.30 12.02 -5.76
N LYS A 88 0.13 11.39 -6.90
CA LYS A 88 -0.95 11.67 -7.83
C LYS A 88 -1.88 10.48 -7.98
N GLN A 89 -1.41 9.41 -8.59
CA GLN A 89 -2.20 8.21 -8.75
C GLN A 89 -1.32 7.02 -9.07
N ILE A 90 -1.53 5.93 -8.33
CA ILE A 90 -0.93 4.64 -8.63
C ILE A 90 -2.05 3.62 -8.62
N GLU A 91 -2.13 2.83 -9.68
CA GLU A 91 -3.09 1.76 -9.76
C GLU A 91 -2.37 0.45 -10.03
N ILE A 92 -2.59 -0.53 -9.15
CA ILE A 92 -2.05 -1.87 -9.31
C ILE A 92 -3.23 -2.76 -9.71
N GLY A 93 -3.12 -3.37 -10.88
CA GLY A 93 -4.21 -4.18 -11.43
C GLY A 93 -4.47 -5.46 -10.64
N VAL A 94 -5.45 -6.24 -11.07
CA VAL A 94 -5.80 -7.50 -10.41
C VAL A 94 -4.72 -8.56 -10.65
N ASN A 95 -4.58 -9.49 -9.71
CA ASN A 95 -3.70 -10.65 -9.83
C ASN A 95 -2.22 -10.28 -10.00
N CYS A 96 -1.81 -9.13 -9.46
CA CYS A 96 -0.40 -8.71 -9.55
C CYS A 96 0.41 -9.35 -8.44
N ILE A 97 1.64 -9.73 -8.79
CA ILE A 97 2.63 -10.23 -7.84
C ILE A 97 3.81 -9.27 -7.88
N ILE A 98 4.13 -8.68 -6.73
CA ILE A 98 5.20 -7.71 -6.63
C ILE A 98 6.34 -8.34 -5.84
N ALA A 99 7.50 -8.39 -6.46
CA ALA A 99 8.68 -9.02 -5.84
C ALA A 99 9.19 -8.20 -4.66
N ASN A 100 10.04 -8.81 -3.85
CA ASN A 100 10.62 -8.13 -2.70
C ASN A 100 11.53 -6.97 -3.14
N ASN A 101 11.61 -5.96 -2.29
CA ASN A 101 12.44 -4.77 -2.46
C ASN A 101 12.06 -3.89 -3.65
N VAL A 102 10.83 -4.01 -4.14
CA VAL A 102 10.33 -3.15 -5.22
C VAL A 102 9.91 -1.80 -4.64
N VAL A 103 10.28 -0.73 -5.34
CA VAL A 103 9.89 0.63 -4.99
C VAL A 103 9.08 1.20 -6.13
N MET A 104 7.90 1.70 -5.83
CA MET A 104 7.02 2.37 -6.79
C MET A 104 6.78 3.79 -6.35
N VAL A 105 7.03 4.74 -7.24
CA VAL A 105 6.71 6.16 -7.01
C VAL A 105 6.14 6.73 -8.29
N ASP A 106 5.26 7.72 -8.16
CA ASP A 106 4.61 8.34 -9.31
C ASP A 106 5.02 9.80 -9.51
N HIS A 107 6.16 10.19 -8.94
CA HIS A 107 6.61 11.57 -9.03
C HIS A 107 8.14 11.63 -9.06
N ASP A 108 8.67 12.72 -9.64
CA ASP A 108 10.08 13.01 -9.70
C ASP A 108 10.42 14.16 -8.77
N HIS A 109 11.69 14.24 -8.43
CA HIS A 109 12.24 15.44 -7.82
C HIS A 109 12.64 16.42 -8.91
N ASP A 110 12.42 17.71 -8.64
CA ASP A 110 12.81 18.76 -9.57
C ASP A 110 14.30 19.01 -9.43
N THR A 111 15.05 18.64 -10.47
CA THR A 111 16.49 18.83 -10.50
C THR A 111 16.90 20.17 -11.09
N VAL A 112 15.98 20.85 -11.77
CA VAL A 112 16.28 22.12 -12.45
C VAL A 112 16.48 23.24 -11.45
N ASN A 113 15.72 23.25 -10.39
CA ASN A 113 15.77 24.32 -9.39
C ASN A 113 16.77 24.07 -8.28
N GLY A 114 17.78 23.24 -8.54
CA GLY A 114 18.82 23.00 -7.57
C GLY A 114 18.39 22.19 -6.37
N GLY A 115 17.25 21.57 -6.45
CA GLY A 115 16.78 20.72 -5.40
C GLY A 115 17.48 19.37 -5.41
N PHE A 116 16.77 18.37 -5.02
CA PHE A 116 17.31 17.02 -4.96
C PHE A 116 17.68 16.52 -6.36
N VAL A 117 18.90 16.04 -6.51
CA VAL A 117 19.38 15.53 -7.80
C VAL A 117 19.11 14.03 -7.85
N SER A 118 18.11 13.65 -8.59
CA SER A 118 17.80 12.24 -8.85
C SER A 118 17.40 12.07 -10.29
N ALA A 119 17.62 10.88 -10.82
CA ALA A 119 17.18 10.58 -12.19
C ALA A 119 15.65 10.63 -12.25
N PRO A 120 15.09 11.22 -13.31
CA PRO A 120 13.65 11.18 -13.48
C PRO A 120 13.13 9.75 -13.59
N ILE A 121 11.97 9.54 -13.01
CA ILE A 121 11.29 8.25 -13.10
C ILE A 121 10.33 8.31 -14.28
N LYS A 122 10.49 7.39 -15.18
CA LYS A 122 9.69 7.37 -16.40
C LYS A 122 8.86 6.11 -16.50
#